data_5ca04b4bd52fc0b90480970e5eb0afcf
#
_entry.id   5ca04b4bd52fc0b90480970e5eb0afcf
#
_cell.length_a   1.000
_cell.length_b   1.000
_cell.length_c   1.000
_cell.angle_alpha   90.00
_cell.angle_beta   90.00
_cell.angle_gamma   90.00
#
_symmetry.space_group_name_H-M   'P 1'
#
loop_
_entity.id
_entity.type
_entity.pdbx_description
1 polymer ?
#
loop_
_entity_poly.entity_id
_entity_poly.type
_entity_poly.pdbx_seq_one_letter_code
_entity_poly.pdbx_strand_id
1 'polypeptide(L)'
;MDSLYRAHRFEFILAHHEQGAGHMAEGYYRTSKKPGVVMVTSGPGSSNTVTPMLDALLDGTAIVVICGQVPTASQGKGAFQEINIDELARTCTKWSTTVQRVWELPMAVRSAFQHAVEGRPGPVLISVPKDVAQANFDLEALQAYQNLKDDCLAPSPDPPRKDSENIIQDLDHVAKQLNDSQRPIICAGNGALATQEGAALLRQMMKNYRIPAATTLLGLGCFDHDHPLSLGMFGTYGTPCANYAVQSADLILVMGARLDERAVGKASGFAPYAREKAEDGKGGIIHFDISPDFLGKFVTPTHVILGDLSITVSALLRRLKRTERPDWLGLIRHLKEKYPLSPILSETKHSRPLPQEVIAELNHQTASMRDPVTIATGVGQHQMWTAKHFDWKHERFLVTSGGLGTMGYGLPAAIGSKTARPSNQVVCIDGDASFCMSMEELLTASQHGVAVKVIIFNNQEQGMISQLQHEGYGGRICYAQQDNPDFVRLARSMNCQGRRCFFKEDLPGCIEWLLRCDGAALLEMLIEETEMVPIVPSGQSLDCMKFH
;
A
#
# COMPACT_ATOMS: atom_id res chain seq x y z
N MET A 1 7.61 -2.31 30.05
CA MET A 1 7.15 -3.72 30.02
C MET A 1 6.45 -4.16 31.30
N ASP A 2 7.03 -3.96 32.50
CA ASP A 2 6.40 -4.37 33.76
C ASP A 2 5.00 -3.75 33.99
N SER A 3 4.84 -2.45 33.77
CA SER A 3 3.55 -1.76 33.86
C SER A 3 2.51 -2.28 32.85
N LEU A 4 2.94 -2.62 31.62
CA LEU A 4 2.06 -3.19 30.59
C LEU A 4 1.63 -4.62 30.97
N TYR A 5 2.56 -5.42 31.51
CA TYR A 5 2.25 -6.75 32.04
C TYR A 5 1.18 -6.69 33.11
N ARG A 6 1.33 -5.79 34.10
CA ARG A 6 0.38 -5.60 35.20
C ARG A 6 -0.99 -5.07 34.75
N ALA A 7 -1.04 -4.33 33.64
CA ALA A 7 -2.29 -3.74 33.16
C ALA A 7 -3.28 -4.77 32.60
N HIS A 8 -2.84 -5.94 32.14
CA HIS A 8 -3.64 -7.02 31.54
C HIS A 8 -4.66 -6.56 30.48
N ARG A 9 -4.39 -5.43 29.80
CA ARG A 9 -5.31 -4.75 28.85
C ARG A 9 -4.79 -4.70 27.43
N PHE A 10 -3.57 -5.22 27.23
CA PHE A 10 -2.90 -5.12 25.92
C PHE A 10 -2.56 -6.52 25.44
N GLU A 11 -2.91 -6.79 24.20
CA GLU A 11 -2.45 -7.97 23.47
C GLU A 11 -1.18 -7.60 22.70
N PHE A 12 -0.15 -8.44 22.83
CA PHE A 12 1.13 -8.25 22.18
C PHE A 12 1.42 -9.41 21.24
N ILE A 13 1.95 -9.07 20.08
CA ILE A 13 2.59 -10.05 19.19
C ILE A 13 4.08 -9.82 19.28
N LEU A 14 4.81 -10.81 19.75
CA LEU A 14 6.27 -10.79 19.82
C LEU A 14 6.82 -11.24 18.48
N ALA A 15 7.26 -10.30 17.66
CA ALA A 15 7.93 -10.54 16.39
C ALA A 15 9.37 -11.05 16.59
N HIS A 16 9.89 -11.78 15.64
CA HIS A 16 11.28 -12.27 15.66
C HIS A 16 12.28 -11.24 15.15
N HIS A 17 11.81 -10.24 14.36
CA HIS A 17 12.62 -9.13 13.90
C HIS A 17 11.84 -7.81 14.00
N GLU A 18 12.51 -6.71 14.37
CA GLU A 18 11.86 -5.40 14.57
C GLU A 18 11.33 -4.81 13.25
N GLN A 19 11.98 -5.10 12.13
CA GLN A 19 11.47 -4.75 10.81
C GLN A 19 10.15 -5.48 10.53
N GLY A 20 10.06 -6.77 10.86
CA GLY A 20 8.83 -7.55 10.78
C GLY A 20 7.71 -6.94 11.65
N ALA A 21 8.03 -6.54 12.90
CA ALA A 21 7.09 -5.84 13.78
C ALA A 21 6.55 -4.55 13.13
N GLY A 22 7.42 -3.76 12.47
CA GLY A 22 7.02 -2.56 11.74
C GLY A 22 6.05 -2.87 10.60
N HIS A 23 6.35 -3.84 9.76
CA HIS A 23 5.44 -4.25 8.67
C HIS A 23 4.14 -4.89 9.17
N MET A 24 4.14 -5.57 10.32
CA MET A 24 2.90 -5.99 11.00
C MET A 24 2.04 -4.79 11.37
N ALA A 25 2.64 -3.73 11.93
CA ALA A 25 1.91 -2.51 12.26
C ALA A 25 1.34 -1.81 11.02
N GLU A 26 2.05 -1.84 9.89
CA GLU A 26 1.53 -1.35 8.61
C GLU A 26 0.34 -2.17 8.12
N GLY A 27 0.45 -3.48 8.10
CA GLY A 27 -0.65 -4.39 7.74
C GLY A 27 -1.89 -4.19 8.62
N TYR A 28 -1.67 -3.98 9.92
CA TYR A 28 -2.73 -3.67 10.88
C TYR A 28 -3.47 -2.37 10.51
N TYR A 29 -2.72 -1.27 10.25
CA TYR A 29 -3.33 0.00 9.87
C TYR A 29 -4.08 -0.11 8.53
N ARG A 30 -3.47 -0.70 7.53
CA ARG A 30 -4.06 -0.78 6.18
C ARG A 30 -5.40 -1.50 6.18
N THR A 31 -5.56 -2.47 7.08
CA THR A 31 -6.78 -3.28 7.20
C THR A 31 -7.79 -2.68 8.18
N SER A 32 -7.34 -2.13 9.31
CA SER A 32 -8.24 -1.59 10.37
C SER A 32 -8.51 -0.10 10.26
N LYS A 33 -7.64 0.66 9.61
CA LYS A 33 -7.56 2.14 9.63
C LYS A 33 -7.28 2.72 11.02
N LYS A 34 -6.77 1.91 11.95
CA LYS A 34 -6.29 2.35 13.27
C LYS A 34 -4.76 2.27 13.27
N PRO A 35 -4.05 3.26 13.86
CA PRO A 35 -2.59 3.21 13.92
C PRO A 35 -2.06 1.90 14.50
N GLY A 36 -1.14 1.25 13.79
CA GLY A 36 -0.38 0.14 14.32
C GLY A 36 0.68 0.64 15.31
N VAL A 37 0.93 -0.12 16.37
CA VAL A 37 1.90 0.26 17.41
C VAL A 37 3.04 -0.73 17.46
N VAL A 38 4.27 -0.23 17.45
CA VAL A 38 5.50 -1.02 17.56
C VAL A 38 6.27 -0.58 18.80
N MET A 39 6.73 -1.54 19.59
CA MET A 39 7.61 -1.25 20.72
C MET A 39 8.92 -2.01 20.56
N VAL A 40 10.04 -1.29 20.60
CA VAL A 40 11.38 -1.85 20.39
C VAL A 40 12.38 -1.33 21.41
N THR A 41 13.51 -2.04 21.55
CA THR A 41 14.61 -1.57 22.40
C THR A 41 15.38 -0.43 21.73
N SER A 42 16.33 0.17 22.46
CA SER A 42 17.29 1.15 21.95
C SER A 42 18.30 0.51 20.99
N GLY A 43 19.09 1.35 20.30
CA GLY A 43 20.16 0.91 19.43
C GLY A 43 19.66 0.06 18.26
N PRO A 44 20.04 -1.23 18.19
CA PRO A 44 19.67 -2.10 17.07
C PRO A 44 18.15 -2.25 16.90
N GLY A 45 17.37 -2.29 18.00
CA GLY A 45 15.93 -2.40 17.90
C GLY A 45 15.29 -1.18 17.21
N SER A 46 15.70 0.03 17.59
CA SER A 46 15.20 1.25 16.95
C SER A 46 15.72 1.42 15.52
N SER A 47 17.00 1.10 15.23
CA SER A 47 17.54 1.20 13.87
C SER A 47 16.86 0.24 12.89
N ASN A 48 16.48 -0.95 13.32
CA ASN A 48 15.75 -1.92 12.48
C ASN A 48 14.32 -1.47 12.11
N THR A 49 13.79 -0.40 12.74
CA THR A 49 12.48 0.17 12.35
C THR A 49 12.57 1.25 11.27
N VAL A 50 13.76 1.62 10.81
CA VAL A 50 13.93 2.67 9.77
C VAL A 50 13.26 2.27 8.46
N THR A 51 13.46 1.06 7.98
CA THR A 51 12.83 0.57 6.74
C THR A 51 11.31 0.61 6.82
N PRO A 52 10.62 0.01 7.81
CA PRO A 52 9.16 0.09 7.88
C PRO A 52 8.65 1.50 8.13
N MET A 53 9.38 2.37 8.84
CA MET A 53 8.97 3.78 8.95
C MET A 53 9.03 4.49 7.60
N LEU A 54 10.09 4.28 6.81
CA LEU A 54 10.19 4.89 5.48
C LEU A 54 9.11 4.34 4.52
N ASP A 55 8.84 3.03 4.57
CA ASP A 55 7.76 2.39 3.81
C ASP A 55 6.41 3.01 4.17
N ALA A 56 6.09 3.07 5.46
CA ALA A 56 4.88 3.68 5.99
C ALA A 56 4.73 5.16 5.59
N LEU A 57 5.84 5.93 5.59
CA LEU A 57 5.84 7.34 5.17
C LEU A 57 5.50 7.46 3.69
N LEU A 58 6.13 6.66 2.83
CA LEU A 58 5.89 6.69 1.39
C LEU A 58 4.49 6.20 1.03
N ASP A 59 3.93 5.26 1.77
CA ASP A 59 2.61 4.69 1.50
C ASP A 59 1.46 5.38 2.24
N GLY A 60 1.74 6.36 3.10
CA GLY A 60 0.70 7.05 3.86
C GLY A 60 0.03 6.12 4.88
N THR A 61 0.83 5.38 5.63
CA THR A 61 0.41 4.37 6.60
C THR A 61 0.72 4.85 8.01
N ALA A 62 -0.30 4.97 8.88
CA ALA A 62 -0.10 5.45 10.24
C ALA A 62 0.44 4.34 11.14
N ILE A 63 1.67 4.49 11.61
CA ILE A 63 2.28 3.64 12.64
C ILE A 63 2.88 4.51 13.74
N VAL A 64 2.82 4.04 14.98
CA VAL A 64 3.42 4.66 16.17
C VAL A 64 4.54 3.77 16.66
N VAL A 65 5.78 4.22 16.52
CA VAL A 65 6.97 3.50 17.00
C VAL A 65 7.37 4.06 18.35
N ILE A 66 7.42 3.22 19.36
CA ILE A 66 7.90 3.54 20.70
C ILE A 66 9.22 2.81 20.92
N CYS A 67 10.31 3.52 20.96
CA CYS A 67 11.64 2.92 21.16
C CYS A 67 12.24 3.30 22.51
N GLY A 68 13.00 2.37 23.07
CA GLY A 68 13.84 2.66 24.23
C GLY A 68 15.00 3.59 23.86
N GLN A 69 15.56 4.26 24.86
CA GLN A 69 16.78 5.02 24.73
C GLN A 69 17.66 4.83 25.98
N VAL A 70 18.95 5.05 25.86
CA VAL A 70 19.88 5.06 27.00
C VAL A 70 19.48 6.15 28.00
N PRO A 71 19.82 6.03 29.30
CA PRO A 71 19.49 7.05 30.31
C PRO A 71 19.91 8.45 29.84
N THR A 72 19.13 9.45 30.21
CA THR A 72 19.37 10.87 29.82
C THR A 72 20.81 11.31 30.13
N ALA A 73 21.34 10.93 31.30
CA ALA A 73 22.71 11.26 31.71
C ALA A 73 23.80 10.57 30.86
N SER A 74 23.46 9.56 30.08
CA SER A 74 24.40 8.78 29.22
C SER A 74 24.36 9.19 27.75
N GLN A 75 23.38 9.99 27.34
CA GLN A 75 23.22 10.43 25.96
C GLN A 75 24.37 11.33 25.53
N GLY A 76 24.84 11.16 24.29
CA GLY A 76 25.99 11.87 23.72
C GLY A 76 27.36 11.40 24.19
N LYS A 77 27.43 10.25 24.91
CA LYS A 77 28.67 9.71 25.49
C LYS A 77 29.15 8.41 24.86
N GLY A 78 28.47 7.92 23.81
CA GLY A 78 28.77 6.63 23.19
C GLY A 78 28.40 5.44 24.08
N ALA A 79 27.31 5.53 24.83
CA ALA A 79 26.84 4.48 25.71
C ALA A 79 26.42 3.23 24.91
N PHE A 80 26.47 2.05 25.55
CA PHE A 80 26.04 0.80 24.91
C PHE A 80 24.59 0.91 24.41
N GLN A 81 24.37 0.59 23.13
CA GLN A 81 23.08 0.73 22.42
C GLN A 81 22.54 2.17 22.31
N GLU A 82 23.40 3.16 22.49
CA GLU A 82 23.03 4.53 22.16
C GLU A 82 22.92 4.72 20.65
N ILE A 83 21.89 5.45 20.23
CA ILE A 83 21.68 5.87 18.85
C ILE A 83 21.00 7.24 18.83
N ASN A 84 21.40 8.12 17.92
CA ASN A 84 20.69 9.35 17.66
C ASN A 84 19.46 9.07 16.78
N ILE A 85 18.44 8.47 17.39
CA ILE A 85 17.23 8.03 16.66
C ILE A 85 16.42 9.22 16.15
N ASP A 86 16.45 10.37 16.83
CA ASP A 86 15.72 11.56 16.40
C ASP A 86 16.23 12.08 15.05
N GLU A 87 17.56 12.00 14.82
CA GLU A 87 18.16 12.41 13.55
C GLU A 87 17.80 11.43 12.42
N LEU A 88 17.84 10.13 12.68
CA LEU A 88 17.41 9.12 11.72
C LEU A 88 15.91 9.25 11.40
N ALA A 89 15.09 9.47 12.42
CA ALA A 89 13.65 9.56 12.28
C ALA A 89 13.19 10.75 11.42
N ARG A 90 13.94 11.85 11.36
CA ARG A 90 13.59 13.04 10.54
C ARG A 90 13.35 12.72 9.07
N THR A 91 14.03 11.71 8.53
CA THR A 91 13.94 11.36 7.11
C THR A 91 12.86 10.33 6.81
N CYS A 92 12.37 9.64 7.81
CA CYS A 92 11.45 8.51 7.65
C CYS A 92 10.18 8.60 8.52
N THR A 93 9.94 9.73 9.19
CA THR A 93 8.73 9.96 9.99
C THR A 93 8.10 11.33 9.72
N LYS A 94 6.83 11.46 10.06
CA LYS A 94 6.13 12.76 10.07
C LYS A 94 6.48 13.59 11.30
N TRP A 95 6.74 12.92 12.41
CA TRP A 95 7.00 13.53 13.69
C TRP A 95 7.78 12.56 14.57
N SER A 96 8.72 13.09 15.34
CA SER A 96 9.46 12.33 16.34
C SER A 96 9.73 13.19 17.57
N THR A 97 9.88 12.54 18.72
CA THR A 97 10.27 13.20 19.96
C THR A 97 11.00 12.24 20.89
N THR A 98 12.00 12.78 21.62
CA THR A 98 12.60 12.11 22.77
C THR A 98 12.05 12.71 24.05
N VAL A 99 11.36 11.91 24.86
CA VAL A 99 10.77 12.33 26.14
C VAL A 99 11.87 12.56 27.17
N GLN A 100 11.93 13.74 27.77
CA GLN A 100 12.97 14.06 28.76
C GLN A 100 12.52 13.80 30.20
N ARG A 101 11.22 13.80 30.46
CA ARG A 101 10.64 13.70 31.80
C ARG A 101 9.37 12.86 31.79
N VAL A 102 9.13 12.09 32.86
CA VAL A 102 8.02 11.12 32.92
C VAL A 102 6.63 11.76 32.69
N TRP A 103 6.42 12.99 33.11
CA TRP A 103 5.12 13.68 32.93
C TRP A 103 4.86 14.16 31.51
N GLU A 104 5.88 14.18 30.66
CA GLU A 104 5.72 14.47 29.21
C GLU A 104 5.18 13.25 28.45
N LEU A 105 5.40 12.05 28.97
CA LEU A 105 5.08 10.79 28.26
C LEU A 105 3.60 10.67 27.86
N PRO A 106 2.60 10.96 28.70
CA PRO A 106 1.19 10.86 28.31
C PRO A 106 0.84 11.81 27.16
N MET A 107 1.42 13.02 27.15
CA MET A 107 1.23 14.01 26.10
C MET A 107 1.91 13.58 24.82
N ALA A 108 3.17 13.10 24.90
CA ALA A 108 3.91 12.61 23.75
C ALA A 108 3.16 11.45 23.06
N VAL A 109 2.59 10.52 23.83
CA VAL A 109 1.77 9.43 23.29
C VAL A 109 0.52 9.96 22.59
N ARG A 110 -0.23 10.89 23.23
CA ARG A 110 -1.42 11.50 22.63
C ARG A 110 -1.08 12.21 21.31
N SER A 111 -0.04 13.05 21.33
CA SER A 111 0.43 13.77 20.14
C SER A 111 0.88 12.81 19.02
N ALA A 112 1.56 11.71 19.37
CA ALA A 112 1.97 10.71 18.40
C ALA A 112 0.78 10.12 17.64
N PHE A 113 -0.26 9.67 18.36
CA PHE A 113 -1.46 9.14 17.71
C PHE A 113 -2.19 10.19 16.87
N GLN A 114 -2.22 11.44 17.31
CA GLN A 114 -2.80 12.53 16.54
C GLN A 114 -1.99 12.79 15.25
N HIS A 115 -0.69 13.01 15.35
CA HIS A 115 0.18 13.27 14.20
C HIS A 115 0.21 12.10 13.21
N ALA A 116 0.12 10.85 13.69
CA ALA A 116 0.11 9.68 12.82
C ALA A 116 -1.05 9.69 11.81
N VAL A 117 -2.22 10.22 12.19
CA VAL A 117 -3.44 10.21 11.37
C VAL A 117 -3.81 11.56 10.77
N GLU A 118 -3.29 12.66 11.29
CA GLU A 118 -3.60 14.01 10.83
C GLU A 118 -3.12 14.25 9.40
N GLY A 119 -3.97 14.86 8.56
CA GLY A 119 -3.67 15.10 7.15
C GLY A 119 -3.38 13.80 6.40
N ARG A 120 -2.24 13.70 5.70
CA ARG A 120 -1.79 12.44 5.12
C ARG A 120 -1.25 11.53 6.24
N PRO A 121 -1.82 10.33 6.45
CA PRO A 121 -1.33 9.41 7.48
C PRO A 121 0.16 9.04 7.28
N GLY A 122 0.84 8.71 8.37
CA GLY A 122 2.25 8.31 8.29
C GLY A 122 2.84 7.92 9.65
N PRO A 123 4.11 7.48 9.66
CA PRO A 123 4.80 7.04 10.85
C PRO A 123 5.19 8.18 11.78
N VAL A 124 5.19 7.88 13.08
CA VAL A 124 5.71 8.75 14.13
C VAL A 124 6.56 7.93 15.11
N LEU A 125 7.48 8.61 15.80
CA LEU A 125 8.39 7.95 16.73
C LEU A 125 8.43 8.67 18.08
N ILE A 126 8.35 7.89 19.16
CA ILE A 126 8.60 8.33 20.54
C ILE A 126 9.80 7.58 21.08
N SER A 127 10.86 8.30 21.45
CA SER A 127 12.04 7.75 22.10
C SER A 127 11.92 7.98 23.61
N VAL A 128 12.02 6.88 24.40
CA VAL A 128 11.80 6.90 25.85
C VAL A 128 13.08 6.46 26.58
N PRO A 129 13.83 7.39 27.21
CA PRO A 129 15.00 7.06 27.99
C PRO A 129 14.66 6.14 29.17
N LYS A 130 15.62 5.26 29.52
CA LYS A 130 15.45 4.24 30.55
C LYS A 130 15.08 4.83 31.92
N ASP A 131 15.75 5.90 32.33
CA ASP A 131 15.48 6.60 33.60
C ASP A 131 14.10 7.26 33.62
N VAL A 132 13.66 7.84 32.49
CA VAL A 132 12.29 8.36 32.33
C VAL A 132 11.25 7.23 32.44
N ALA A 133 11.49 6.09 31.79
CA ALA A 133 10.59 4.93 31.86
C ALA A 133 10.51 4.29 33.26
N GLN A 134 11.52 4.50 34.10
CA GLN A 134 11.61 3.97 35.47
C GLN A 134 11.19 5.00 36.53
N ALA A 135 11.00 6.25 36.16
CA ALA A 135 10.64 7.31 37.11
C ALA A 135 9.24 7.09 37.70
N ASN A 136 9.09 7.43 38.98
CA ASN A 136 7.78 7.44 39.61
C ASN A 136 6.90 8.53 39.01
N PHE A 137 5.66 8.18 38.80
CA PHE A 137 4.67 9.06 38.21
C PHE A 137 3.77 9.65 39.29
N ASP A 138 3.78 10.99 39.42
CA ASP A 138 2.92 11.70 40.34
C ASP A 138 1.72 12.28 39.56
N LEU A 139 0.52 11.83 39.92
CA LEU A 139 -0.73 12.28 39.29
C LEU A 139 -1.05 13.76 39.54
N GLU A 140 -0.67 14.30 40.69
CA GLU A 140 -0.89 15.72 41.00
C GLU A 140 0.02 16.60 40.16
N ALA A 141 1.29 16.20 39.99
CA ALA A 141 2.22 16.87 39.10
C ALA A 141 1.77 16.81 37.62
N LEU A 142 1.13 15.71 37.18
CA LEU A 142 0.55 15.61 35.84
C LEU A 142 -0.60 16.60 35.65
N GLN A 143 -1.53 16.68 36.61
CA GLN A 143 -2.67 17.59 36.54
C GLN A 143 -2.20 19.05 36.48
N ALA A 144 -1.21 19.41 37.31
CA ALA A 144 -0.59 20.74 37.27
C ALA A 144 0.07 21.05 35.92
N TYR A 145 0.77 20.05 35.34
CA TYR A 145 1.41 20.19 34.02
C TYR A 145 0.41 20.28 32.87
N GLN A 146 -0.68 19.50 32.92
CA GLN A 146 -1.76 19.56 31.93
C GLN A 146 -2.47 20.92 31.95
N ASN A 147 -2.77 21.43 33.14
CA ASN A 147 -3.39 22.75 33.28
C ASN A 147 -2.51 23.91 32.79
N LEU A 148 -1.17 23.75 32.85
CA LEU A 148 -0.22 24.72 32.30
C LEU A 148 -0.07 24.65 30.76
N LYS A 149 -0.41 23.51 30.15
CA LYS A 149 -0.22 23.28 28.70
C LYS A 149 -1.51 23.26 27.87
N ASP A 150 -2.68 23.20 28.47
CA ASP A 150 -3.93 23.39 27.73
C ASP A 150 -3.98 24.75 27.01
N ASP A 151 -3.21 25.73 27.50
CA ASP A 151 -2.95 27.00 26.80
C ASP A 151 -1.88 26.91 25.69
N CYS A 152 -1.07 25.82 25.62
CA CYS A 152 0.06 25.66 24.70
C CYS A 152 -0.14 24.58 23.64
N LEU A 153 -1.18 23.77 23.75
CA LEU A 153 -1.60 22.82 22.72
C LEU A 153 -2.60 23.48 21.76
N ALA A 154 -2.20 24.58 21.17
CA ALA A 154 -2.83 24.95 19.91
C ALA A 154 -2.64 23.74 18.97
N PRO A 155 -3.71 23.22 18.35
CA PRO A 155 -3.54 22.28 17.26
C PRO A 155 -2.49 22.85 16.33
N SER A 156 -1.58 22.00 15.83
CA SER A 156 -0.71 22.38 14.71
C SER A 156 -1.56 23.20 13.76
N PRO A 157 -1.14 24.40 13.33
CA PRO A 157 -2.00 25.23 12.50
C PRO A 157 -2.46 24.32 11.37
N ASP A 158 -3.78 24.14 11.28
CA ASP A 158 -4.40 23.45 10.13
C ASP A 158 -3.63 23.91 8.90
N PRO A 159 -3.19 23.01 8.01
CA PRO A 159 -2.59 23.44 6.75
C PRO A 159 -3.54 24.52 6.21
N PRO A 160 -3.04 25.66 5.71
CA PRO A 160 -3.86 26.83 5.44
C PRO A 160 -5.12 26.35 4.72
N ARG A 161 -6.25 26.33 5.41
CA ARG A 161 -7.55 26.10 4.79
C ARG A 161 -7.65 27.24 3.79
N LYS A 162 -7.44 26.93 2.51
CA LYS A 162 -7.88 27.87 1.47
C LYS A 162 -9.29 28.27 1.88
N ASP A 163 -9.53 29.55 1.98
CA ASP A 163 -10.83 30.09 2.35
C ASP A 163 -11.91 29.30 1.60
N SER A 164 -12.96 28.91 2.31
CA SER A 164 -14.02 28.03 1.76
C SER A 164 -14.58 28.57 0.42
N GLU A 165 -14.56 29.88 0.22
CA GLU A 165 -14.92 30.56 -1.03
C GLU A 165 -13.98 30.25 -2.18
N ASN A 166 -12.66 30.19 -1.98
CA ASN A 166 -11.68 29.85 -3.00
C ASN A 166 -11.82 28.39 -3.45
N ILE A 167 -12.05 27.45 -2.51
CA ILE A 167 -12.31 26.04 -2.87
C ILE A 167 -13.59 25.91 -3.69
N ILE A 168 -14.64 26.69 -3.38
CA ILE A 168 -15.90 26.65 -4.13
C ILE A 168 -15.69 27.13 -5.57
N GLN A 169 -14.98 28.23 -5.81
CA GLN A 169 -14.66 28.76 -7.13
C GLN A 169 -13.78 27.77 -7.92
N ASP A 170 -12.80 27.16 -7.29
CA ASP A 170 -11.94 26.13 -7.89
C ASP A 170 -12.79 24.93 -8.35
N LEU A 171 -13.76 24.46 -7.55
CA LEU A 171 -14.64 23.35 -7.88
C LEU A 171 -15.65 23.70 -9.00
N ASP A 172 -16.11 24.95 -9.09
CA ASP A 172 -16.96 25.41 -10.20
C ASP A 172 -16.18 25.39 -11.53
N HIS A 173 -14.90 25.81 -11.51
CA HIS A 173 -14.01 25.72 -12.66
C HIS A 173 -13.77 24.25 -13.09
N VAL A 174 -13.43 23.37 -12.12
CA VAL A 174 -13.23 21.92 -12.38
C VAL A 174 -14.50 21.28 -12.94
N ALA A 175 -15.66 21.58 -12.38
CA ALA A 175 -16.93 21.07 -12.86
C ALA A 175 -17.23 21.50 -14.29
N LYS A 176 -16.94 22.75 -14.65
CA LYS A 176 -17.07 23.26 -16.02
C LYS A 176 -16.16 22.48 -16.97
N GLN A 177 -14.87 22.36 -16.65
CA GLN A 177 -13.92 21.61 -17.50
C GLN A 177 -14.37 20.16 -17.68
N LEU A 178 -14.84 19.50 -16.60
CA LEU A 178 -15.28 18.10 -16.68
C LEU A 178 -16.58 17.94 -17.49
N ASN A 179 -17.51 18.89 -17.38
CA ASN A 179 -18.76 18.88 -18.18
C ASN A 179 -18.46 19.07 -19.68
N ASP A 180 -17.45 19.87 -20.01
CA ASP A 180 -17.07 20.20 -21.40
C ASP A 180 -16.09 19.16 -22.00
N SER A 181 -15.37 18.41 -21.18
CA SER A 181 -14.40 17.38 -21.58
C SER A 181 -15.05 16.25 -22.37
N GLN A 182 -14.37 15.80 -23.43
CA GLN A 182 -14.82 14.71 -24.30
C GLN A 182 -14.21 13.35 -23.91
N ARG A 183 -13.05 13.35 -23.25
CA ARG A 183 -12.30 12.13 -22.89
C ARG A 183 -11.82 12.16 -21.44
N PRO A 184 -12.69 12.43 -20.46
CA PRO A 184 -12.26 12.48 -19.06
C PRO A 184 -11.94 11.08 -18.52
N ILE A 185 -10.96 11.01 -17.59
CA ILE A 185 -10.61 9.80 -16.85
C ILE A 185 -10.35 10.11 -15.38
N ILE A 186 -10.74 9.18 -14.49
CA ILE A 186 -10.39 9.22 -13.07
C ILE A 186 -9.16 8.33 -12.84
N CYS A 187 -8.12 8.87 -12.19
CA CYS A 187 -6.92 8.17 -11.77
C CYS A 187 -6.84 8.17 -10.23
N ALA A 188 -7.26 7.06 -9.59
CA ALA A 188 -7.34 6.98 -8.13
C ALA A 188 -6.10 6.31 -7.52
N GLY A 189 -5.58 6.88 -6.43
CA GLY A 189 -4.49 6.32 -5.64
C GLY A 189 -4.91 5.88 -4.25
N ASN A 190 -3.93 5.67 -3.35
CA ASN A 190 -4.18 5.25 -1.96
C ASN A 190 -5.09 6.23 -1.20
N GLY A 191 -4.96 7.54 -1.44
CA GLY A 191 -5.80 8.55 -0.81
C GLY A 191 -7.30 8.37 -1.08
N ALA A 192 -7.67 7.77 -2.23
CA ALA A 192 -9.05 7.42 -2.55
C ALA A 192 -9.65 6.34 -1.63
N LEU A 193 -8.79 5.52 -1.02
CA LEU A 193 -9.16 4.46 -0.07
C LEU A 193 -8.94 4.86 1.40
N ALA A 194 -8.61 6.12 1.68
CA ALA A 194 -8.41 6.60 3.04
C ALA A 194 -9.70 6.52 3.86
N THR A 195 -10.85 6.79 3.25
CA THR A 195 -12.18 6.65 3.85
C THR A 195 -13.10 5.82 2.95
N GLN A 196 -14.05 5.09 3.56
CA GLN A 196 -15.08 4.37 2.79
C GLN A 196 -15.97 5.33 1.99
N GLU A 197 -16.25 6.50 2.54
CA GLU A 197 -17.08 7.53 1.90
C GLU A 197 -16.39 8.08 0.65
N GLY A 198 -15.11 8.44 0.71
CA GLY A 198 -14.34 8.92 -0.45
C GLY A 198 -14.35 7.93 -1.61
N ALA A 199 -14.08 6.65 -1.33
CA ALA A 199 -14.14 5.59 -2.34
C ALA A 199 -15.57 5.40 -2.91
N ALA A 200 -16.62 5.49 -2.07
CA ALA A 200 -18.01 5.39 -2.53
C ALA A 200 -18.39 6.54 -3.46
N LEU A 201 -17.98 7.76 -3.15
CA LEU A 201 -18.22 8.94 -3.99
C LEU A 201 -17.52 8.83 -5.35
N LEU A 202 -16.31 8.28 -5.40
CA LEU A 202 -15.59 8.04 -6.67
C LEU A 202 -16.29 6.97 -7.51
N ARG A 203 -16.79 5.89 -6.90
CA ARG A 203 -17.62 4.89 -7.60
C ARG A 203 -18.91 5.50 -8.14
N GLN A 204 -19.56 6.36 -7.34
CA GLN A 204 -20.75 7.11 -7.78
C GLN A 204 -20.40 8.02 -8.97
N MET A 205 -19.27 8.73 -8.92
CA MET A 205 -18.80 9.59 -10.00
C MET A 205 -18.59 8.79 -11.30
N MET A 206 -17.87 7.68 -11.23
CA MET A 206 -17.65 6.78 -12.36
C MET A 206 -18.97 6.30 -12.97
N LYS A 207 -19.90 5.79 -12.14
CA LYS A 207 -21.16 5.18 -12.60
C LYS A 207 -22.14 6.22 -13.15
N ASN A 208 -22.42 7.28 -12.38
CA ASN A 208 -23.49 8.23 -12.70
C ASN A 208 -23.13 9.17 -13.85
N TYR A 209 -21.85 9.54 -13.97
CA TYR A 209 -21.35 10.46 -14.99
C TYR A 209 -20.64 9.75 -16.14
N ARG A 210 -20.58 8.40 -16.09
CA ARG A 210 -19.99 7.53 -17.12
C ARG A 210 -18.57 7.91 -17.47
N ILE A 211 -17.73 8.14 -16.42
CA ILE A 211 -16.32 8.49 -16.56
C ILE A 211 -15.48 7.23 -16.33
N PRO A 212 -14.66 6.77 -17.30
CA PRO A 212 -13.74 5.66 -17.09
C PRO A 212 -12.79 5.93 -15.91
N ALA A 213 -12.38 4.88 -15.22
CA ALA A 213 -11.51 4.99 -14.06
C ALA A 213 -10.39 3.96 -14.09
N ALA A 214 -9.19 4.41 -13.73
CA ALA A 214 -7.99 3.60 -13.53
C ALA A 214 -7.43 3.86 -12.12
N THR A 215 -6.58 2.96 -11.64
CA THR A 215 -5.98 3.09 -10.30
C THR A 215 -4.46 2.99 -10.37
N THR A 216 -3.76 3.56 -9.39
CA THR A 216 -2.39 3.13 -9.07
C THR A 216 -2.42 1.77 -8.39
N LEU A 217 -1.24 1.16 -8.16
CA LEU A 217 -1.12 -0.09 -7.39
C LEU A 217 -1.86 -0.01 -6.04
N LEU A 218 -1.62 1.05 -5.27
CA LEU A 218 -2.23 1.24 -3.95
C LEU A 218 -3.70 1.71 -4.01
N GLY A 219 -4.22 2.04 -5.19
CA GLY A 219 -5.62 2.38 -5.41
C GLY A 219 -6.50 1.19 -5.80
N LEU A 220 -5.92 0.00 -5.99
CA LEU A 220 -6.67 -1.21 -6.34
C LEU A 220 -7.73 -1.53 -5.28
N GLY A 221 -8.93 -1.91 -5.72
CA GLY A 221 -10.12 -2.07 -4.86
C GLY A 221 -10.99 -0.81 -4.74
N CYS A 222 -10.53 0.36 -5.25
CA CYS A 222 -11.38 1.55 -5.31
C CYS A 222 -12.57 1.36 -6.26
N PHE A 223 -12.36 0.70 -7.39
CA PHE A 223 -13.39 0.38 -8.38
C PHE A 223 -13.48 -1.13 -8.58
N ASP A 224 -14.71 -1.62 -8.79
CA ASP A 224 -14.94 -3.03 -9.05
C ASP A 224 -14.32 -3.43 -10.40
N HIS A 225 -13.49 -4.48 -10.40
CA HIS A 225 -12.72 -4.94 -11.56
C HIS A 225 -13.61 -5.28 -12.78
N ASP A 226 -14.77 -5.89 -12.54
CA ASP A 226 -15.72 -6.32 -13.57
C ASP A 226 -16.59 -5.18 -14.14
N HIS A 227 -16.54 -3.98 -13.56
CA HIS A 227 -17.31 -2.85 -14.06
C HIS A 227 -16.82 -2.40 -15.45
N PRO A 228 -17.72 -2.14 -16.43
CA PRO A 228 -17.33 -1.77 -17.81
C PRO A 228 -16.41 -0.55 -17.92
N LEU A 229 -16.49 0.39 -16.97
CA LEU A 229 -15.68 1.61 -16.93
C LEU A 229 -14.42 1.48 -16.05
N SER A 230 -14.20 0.36 -15.41
CA SER A 230 -12.97 0.08 -14.64
C SER A 230 -11.91 -0.47 -15.58
N LEU A 231 -10.72 0.17 -15.58
CA LEU A 231 -9.63 -0.13 -16.52
C LEU A 231 -8.47 -0.87 -15.86
N GLY A 232 -8.55 -1.10 -14.54
CA GLY A 232 -7.48 -1.69 -13.75
C GLY A 232 -6.38 -0.68 -13.40
N MET A 233 -5.17 -1.21 -13.17
CA MET A 233 -4.01 -0.41 -12.77
C MET A 233 -3.36 0.26 -13.99
N PHE A 234 -2.99 1.55 -13.85
CA PHE A 234 -2.12 2.25 -14.81
C PHE A 234 -0.70 2.38 -14.24
N GLY A 235 0.27 2.61 -15.11
CA GLY A 235 1.68 2.80 -14.77
C GLY A 235 2.61 1.81 -15.46
N THR A 236 3.86 1.73 -14.98
CA THR A 236 4.93 0.90 -15.56
C THR A 236 4.51 -0.56 -15.73
N TYR A 237 3.80 -1.13 -14.77
CA TYR A 237 3.25 -2.48 -14.79
C TYR A 237 1.73 -2.49 -14.96
N GLY A 238 1.17 -1.39 -15.46
CA GLY A 238 -0.26 -1.22 -15.63
C GLY A 238 -0.87 -2.15 -16.68
N THR A 239 -2.20 -2.12 -16.77
CA THR A 239 -2.90 -2.77 -17.87
C THR A 239 -2.77 -1.92 -19.14
N PRO A 240 -2.67 -2.54 -20.34
CA PRO A 240 -2.63 -1.78 -21.57
C PRO A 240 -3.83 -0.86 -21.74
N CYS A 241 -5.02 -1.35 -21.39
CA CYS A 241 -6.26 -0.58 -21.45
C CYS A 241 -6.19 0.71 -20.63
N ALA A 242 -5.71 0.63 -19.37
CA ALA A 242 -5.55 1.80 -18.50
C ALA A 242 -4.49 2.78 -19.06
N ASN A 243 -3.33 2.26 -19.47
CA ASN A 243 -2.24 3.07 -19.98
C ASN A 243 -2.62 3.85 -21.25
N TYR A 244 -3.21 3.17 -22.24
CA TYR A 244 -3.67 3.83 -23.47
C TYR A 244 -4.80 4.83 -23.20
N ALA A 245 -5.72 4.52 -22.27
CA ALA A 245 -6.80 5.43 -21.90
C ALA A 245 -6.26 6.71 -21.24
N VAL A 246 -5.31 6.59 -20.28
CA VAL A 246 -4.68 7.74 -19.64
C VAL A 246 -3.97 8.62 -20.64
N GLN A 247 -3.21 8.04 -21.59
CA GLN A 247 -2.48 8.79 -22.62
C GLN A 247 -3.42 9.47 -23.64
N SER A 248 -4.63 8.96 -23.83
CA SER A 248 -5.62 9.47 -24.79
C SER A 248 -6.66 10.41 -24.18
N ALA A 249 -6.65 10.59 -22.86
CA ALA A 249 -7.58 11.45 -22.13
C ALA A 249 -7.28 12.94 -22.37
N ASP A 250 -8.33 13.77 -22.52
CA ASP A 250 -8.20 15.23 -22.58
C ASP A 250 -8.22 15.87 -21.19
N LEU A 251 -8.78 15.16 -20.19
CA LEU A 251 -8.86 15.60 -18.80
C LEU A 251 -8.61 14.43 -17.87
N ILE A 252 -7.63 14.57 -16.99
CA ILE A 252 -7.30 13.58 -15.98
C ILE A 252 -7.62 14.14 -14.60
N LEU A 253 -8.48 13.42 -13.85
CA LEU A 253 -8.77 13.69 -12.46
C LEU A 253 -7.93 12.75 -11.59
N VAL A 254 -6.88 13.28 -10.99
CA VAL A 254 -6.00 12.54 -10.08
C VAL A 254 -6.57 12.64 -8.68
N MET A 255 -6.96 11.52 -8.10
CA MET A 255 -7.66 11.42 -6.82
C MET A 255 -6.79 10.72 -5.77
N GLY A 256 -6.05 11.50 -4.96
CA GLY A 256 -5.21 10.98 -3.89
C GLY A 256 -4.09 10.05 -4.36
N ALA A 257 -3.44 10.39 -5.47
CA ALA A 257 -2.31 9.64 -6.04
C ALA A 257 -1.09 10.54 -6.20
N ARG A 258 0.11 10.06 -5.82
CA ARG A 258 1.35 10.85 -5.88
C ARG A 258 1.87 11.12 -7.29
N LEU A 259 1.48 10.30 -8.27
CA LEU A 259 2.01 10.36 -9.64
C LEU A 259 3.55 10.27 -9.70
N ASP A 260 4.13 9.30 -9.00
CA ASP A 260 5.57 8.98 -9.08
C ASP A 260 5.94 8.31 -10.42
N GLU A 261 7.25 8.04 -10.63
CA GLU A 261 7.71 7.47 -11.90
C GLU A 261 7.13 6.10 -12.22
N ARG A 262 6.71 5.32 -11.22
CA ARG A 262 6.07 4.01 -11.43
C ARG A 262 4.65 4.17 -11.98
N ALA A 263 3.97 5.23 -11.58
CA ALA A 263 2.62 5.54 -12.08
C ALA A 263 2.65 6.25 -13.44
N VAL A 264 3.63 7.09 -13.72
CA VAL A 264 3.62 7.95 -14.92
C VAL A 264 4.58 7.52 -16.03
N GLY A 265 5.53 6.62 -15.74
CA GLY A 265 6.63 6.31 -16.65
C GLY A 265 7.50 7.56 -16.90
N LYS A 266 7.76 7.90 -18.14
CA LYS A 266 8.47 9.14 -18.49
C LYS A 266 7.59 10.35 -18.23
N ALA A 267 7.95 11.17 -17.24
CA ALA A 267 7.13 12.32 -16.82
C ALA A 267 6.80 13.30 -17.96
N SER A 268 7.76 13.56 -18.89
CA SER A 268 7.52 14.43 -20.06
C SER A 268 6.61 13.80 -21.12
N GLY A 269 6.45 12.47 -21.12
CA GLY A 269 5.58 11.72 -22.02
C GLY A 269 4.21 11.36 -21.40
N PHE A 270 3.96 11.74 -20.16
CA PHE A 270 2.70 11.44 -19.48
C PHE A 270 1.59 12.38 -19.92
N ALA A 271 0.43 11.82 -20.26
CA ALA A 271 -0.81 12.54 -20.58
C ALA A 271 -0.64 13.62 -21.68
N PRO A 272 -0.06 13.29 -22.86
CA PRO A 272 0.28 14.29 -23.86
C PRO A 272 -0.96 15.04 -24.37
N TYR A 273 -2.07 14.33 -24.58
CA TYR A 273 -3.30 14.94 -25.08
C TYR A 273 -3.97 15.85 -24.04
N ALA A 274 -3.99 15.45 -22.76
CA ALA A 274 -4.48 16.32 -21.69
C ALA A 274 -3.67 17.61 -21.58
N ARG A 275 -2.34 17.53 -21.72
CA ARG A 275 -1.45 18.71 -21.70
C ARG A 275 -1.69 19.63 -22.87
N GLU A 276 -1.84 19.09 -24.08
CA GLU A 276 -2.20 19.86 -25.27
C GLU A 276 -3.52 20.63 -25.07
N LYS A 277 -4.54 19.94 -24.53
CA LYS A 277 -5.83 20.59 -24.26
C LYS A 277 -5.78 21.62 -23.14
N ALA A 278 -4.85 21.49 -22.20
CA ALA A 278 -4.63 22.50 -21.16
C ALA A 278 -4.14 23.84 -21.73
N GLU A 279 -3.33 23.83 -22.80
CA GLU A 279 -2.87 25.05 -23.48
C GLU A 279 -4.05 25.85 -24.08
N ASP A 280 -5.10 25.15 -24.51
CA ASP A 280 -6.35 25.74 -24.99
C ASP A 280 -7.34 26.10 -23.86
N GLY A 281 -7.01 25.85 -22.60
CA GLY A 281 -7.91 26.02 -21.45
C GLY A 281 -9.07 24.99 -21.41
N LYS A 282 -8.95 23.86 -22.11
CA LYS A 282 -10.00 22.86 -22.33
C LYS A 282 -9.60 21.46 -21.86
N GLY A 283 -9.01 21.31 -20.71
CA GLY A 283 -8.58 20.00 -20.24
C GLY A 283 -7.40 20.11 -19.30
N GLY A 284 -6.60 19.03 -19.19
CA GLY A 284 -5.41 19.03 -18.38
C GLY A 284 -5.39 17.98 -17.29
N ILE A 285 -4.57 18.21 -16.29
CA ILE A 285 -4.38 17.32 -15.13
C ILE A 285 -4.84 18.06 -13.88
N ILE A 286 -5.95 17.64 -13.30
CA ILE A 286 -6.50 18.20 -12.07
C ILE A 286 -6.17 17.25 -10.93
N HIS A 287 -5.45 17.75 -9.93
CA HIS A 287 -4.94 16.93 -8.84
C HIS A 287 -5.64 17.26 -7.53
N PHE A 288 -6.37 16.28 -6.99
CA PHE A 288 -7.00 16.31 -5.68
C PHE A 288 -6.11 15.57 -4.68
N ASP A 289 -5.67 16.23 -3.63
CA ASP A 289 -4.87 15.62 -2.56
C ASP A 289 -5.12 16.32 -1.23
N ILE A 290 -4.85 15.62 -0.12
CA ILE A 290 -4.92 16.17 1.23
C ILE A 290 -3.63 16.88 1.63
N SER A 291 -2.49 16.52 1.02
CA SER A 291 -1.17 17.05 1.32
C SER A 291 -0.54 17.76 0.11
N PRO A 292 0.05 18.94 0.30
CA PRO A 292 0.80 19.62 -0.76
C PRO A 292 2.16 18.99 -1.05
N ASP A 293 2.67 18.11 -0.19
CA ASP A 293 4.07 17.66 -0.19
C ASP A 293 4.50 16.91 -1.45
N PHE A 294 3.57 16.23 -2.12
CA PHE A 294 3.85 15.43 -3.31
C PHE A 294 3.38 16.06 -4.62
N LEU A 295 2.67 17.18 -4.53
CA LEU A 295 2.14 17.87 -5.71
C LEU A 295 3.26 18.44 -6.57
N GLY A 296 3.18 18.18 -7.87
CA GLY A 296 4.10 18.75 -8.85
C GLY A 296 5.54 18.20 -8.85
N LYS A 297 5.85 17.18 -8.04
CA LYS A 297 7.22 16.61 -7.97
C LYS A 297 7.65 15.90 -9.25
N PHE A 298 6.76 15.12 -9.84
CA PHE A 298 7.02 14.40 -11.11
C PHE A 298 6.21 14.97 -12.27
N VAL A 299 4.94 15.27 -12.01
CA VAL A 299 4.02 15.81 -13.01
C VAL A 299 3.43 17.11 -12.49
N THR A 300 3.65 18.20 -13.19
CA THR A 300 3.03 19.48 -12.86
C THR A 300 1.54 19.42 -13.21
N PRO A 301 0.62 19.52 -12.24
CA PRO A 301 -0.80 19.59 -12.53
C PRO A 301 -1.19 20.93 -13.12
N THR A 302 -2.23 20.92 -13.96
CA THR A 302 -2.84 22.15 -14.48
C THR A 302 -3.61 22.89 -13.38
N HIS A 303 -4.23 22.14 -12.47
CA HIS A 303 -5.00 22.67 -11.36
C HIS A 303 -4.91 21.75 -10.13
N VAL A 304 -4.96 22.33 -8.93
CA VAL A 304 -4.83 21.62 -7.65
C VAL A 304 -6.02 21.92 -6.75
N ILE A 305 -6.64 20.87 -6.21
CA ILE A 305 -7.66 20.94 -5.18
C ILE A 305 -7.11 20.30 -3.90
N LEU A 306 -6.78 21.13 -2.89
CA LEU A 306 -6.35 20.63 -1.58
C LEU A 306 -7.54 20.40 -0.67
N GLY A 307 -7.65 19.21 -0.11
CA GLY A 307 -8.69 18.85 0.85
C GLY A 307 -9.02 17.36 0.86
N ASP A 308 -9.84 16.98 1.85
CA ASP A 308 -10.35 15.62 1.95
C ASP A 308 -11.25 15.26 0.77
N LEU A 309 -11.05 14.07 0.18
CA LEU A 309 -11.82 13.62 -0.98
C LEU A 309 -13.30 13.44 -0.68
N SER A 310 -13.69 13.07 0.56
CA SER A 310 -15.10 12.97 0.94
C SER A 310 -15.81 14.32 0.86
N ILE A 311 -15.12 15.39 1.16
CA ILE A 311 -15.63 16.76 1.09
C ILE A 311 -15.59 17.31 -0.34
N THR A 312 -14.41 17.25 -0.97
CA THR A 312 -14.18 17.88 -2.27
C THR A 312 -14.93 17.19 -3.40
N VAL A 313 -14.95 15.85 -3.42
CA VAL A 313 -15.71 15.07 -4.41
C VAL A 313 -17.21 15.21 -4.19
N SER A 314 -17.70 15.19 -2.93
CA SER A 314 -19.11 15.44 -2.62
C SER A 314 -19.58 16.81 -3.14
N ALA A 315 -18.75 17.84 -2.94
CA ALA A 315 -19.04 19.19 -3.44
C ALA A 315 -18.98 19.27 -4.98
N LEU A 316 -18.04 18.57 -5.61
CA LEU A 316 -17.91 18.48 -7.07
C LEU A 316 -19.13 17.80 -7.70
N LEU A 317 -19.59 16.67 -7.15
CA LEU A 317 -20.74 15.90 -7.68
C LEU A 317 -22.02 16.72 -7.79
N ARG A 318 -22.24 17.69 -6.88
CA ARG A 318 -23.40 18.60 -6.94
C ARG A 318 -23.40 19.56 -8.14
N ARG A 319 -22.26 19.71 -8.81
CA ARG A 319 -22.01 20.63 -9.94
C ARG A 319 -21.95 19.94 -11.28
N LEU A 320 -21.81 18.61 -11.27
CA LEU A 320 -21.64 17.84 -12.49
C LEU A 320 -22.96 17.65 -13.23
N LYS A 321 -22.86 17.64 -14.56
CA LYS A 321 -23.94 17.29 -15.46
C LYS A 321 -23.60 15.95 -16.14
N ARG A 322 -24.62 15.12 -16.34
CA ARG A 322 -24.45 13.91 -17.12
C ARG A 322 -24.22 14.30 -18.58
N THR A 323 -23.05 13.98 -19.11
CA THR A 323 -22.65 14.27 -20.49
C THR A 323 -22.44 12.95 -21.24
N GLU A 324 -23.03 12.79 -22.40
CA GLU A 324 -22.80 11.63 -23.26
C GLU A 324 -21.50 11.80 -24.05
N ARG A 325 -20.69 10.74 -24.08
CA ARG A 325 -19.37 10.70 -24.72
C ARG A 325 -19.22 9.41 -25.52
N PRO A 326 -20.02 9.21 -26.59
CA PRO A 326 -20.11 7.92 -27.28
C PRO A 326 -18.77 7.47 -27.87
N ASP A 327 -18.00 8.37 -28.47
CA ASP A 327 -16.71 8.07 -29.10
C ASP A 327 -15.67 7.63 -28.05
N TRP A 328 -15.63 8.32 -26.91
CA TRP A 328 -14.76 7.96 -25.81
C TRP A 328 -15.09 6.59 -25.23
N LEU A 329 -16.35 6.35 -24.93
CA LEU A 329 -16.81 5.06 -24.41
C LEU A 329 -16.66 3.93 -25.43
N GLY A 330 -16.77 4.26 -26.73
CA GLY A 330 -16.47 3.35 -27.84
C GLY A 330 -15.00 2.94 -27.86
N LEU A 331 -14.08 3.90 -27.71
CA LEU A 331 -12.63 3.63 -27.60
C LEU A 331 -12.32 2.77 -26.38
N ILE A 332 -12.90 3.09 -25.21
CA ILE A 332 -12.70 2.30 -23.99
C ILE A 332 -13.15 0.85 -24.17
N ARG A 333 -14.33 0.63 -24.79
CA ARG A 333 -14.82 -0.71 -25.10
C ARG A 333 -13.85 -1.46 -26.01
N HIS A 334 -13.41 -0.82 -27.10
CA HIS A 334 -12.43 -1.39 -28.02
C HIS A 334 -11.12 -1.78 -27.31
N LEU A 335 -10.59 -0.91 -26.42
CA LEU A 335 -9.38 -1.22 -25.66
C LEU A 335 -9.57 -2.40 -24.72
N LYS A 336 -10.73 -2.52 -24.05
CA LYS A 336 -11.04 -3.67 -23.18
C LYS A 336 -11.20 -4.97 -23.96
N GLU A 337 -11.79 -4.94 -25.14
CA GLU A 337 -11.91 -6.09 -26.04
C GLU A 337 -10.54 -6.55 -26.57
N LYS A 338 -9.69 -5.59 -26.93
CA LYS A 338 -8.34 -5.87 -27.44
C LYS A 338 -7.38 -6.33 -26.34
N TYR A 339 -7.53 -5.82 -25.12
CA TYR A 339 -6.66 -6.09 -23.99
C TYR A 339 -7.50 -6.47 -22.76
N PRO A 340 -8.07 -7.68 -22.72
CA PRO A 340 -8.90 -8.12 -21.60
C PRO A 340 -8.10 -8.16 -20.30
N LEU A 341 -8.73 -7.78 -19.18
CA LEU A 341 -8.11 -7.81 -17.85
C LEU A 341 -7.94 -9.24 -17.33
N SER A 342 -8.89 -10.11 -17.65
CA SER A 342 -8.78 -11.52 -17.31
C SER A 342 -7.78 -12.21 -18.23
N PRO A 343 -6.91 -13.07 -17.69
CA PRO A 343 -5.96 -13.80 -18.53
C PRO A 343 -6.71 -14.67 -19.53
N ILE A 344 -6.33 -14.58 -20.80
CA ILE A 344 -6.68 -15.60 -21.78
C ILE A 344 -5.79 -16.78 -21.41
N LEU A 345 -6.31 -17.74 -20.66
CA LEU A 345 -5.61 -18.97 -20.34
C LEU A 345 -5.41 -19.71 -21.67
N SER A 346 -4.19 -19.62 -22.21
CA SER A 346 -3.85 -20.35 -23.42
C SER A 346 -3.91 -21.85 -23.13
N GLU A 347 -4.32 -22.66 -24.08
CA GLU A 347 -4.25 -24.13 -24.01
C GLU A 347 -2.79 -24.66 -24.04
N THR A 348 -1.84 -23.87 -23.56
CA THR A 348 -0.44 -24.24 -23.52
C THR A 348 -0.26 -25.42 -22.56
N LYS A 349 0.42 -26.43 -23.02
CA LYS A 349 0.70 -27.69 -22.31
C LYS A 349 1.80 -27.51 -21.25
N HIS A 350 1.69 -26.50 -20.41
CA HIS A 350 2.57 -26.39 -19.25
C HIS A 350 2.10 -27.38 -18.17
N SER A 351 3.02 -28.15 -17.64
CA SER A 351 2.73 -29.10 -16.54
C SER A 351 2.64 -28.38 -15.19
N ARG A 352 3.37 -27.25 -15.04
CA ARG A 352 3.32 -26.40 -13.85
C ARG A 352 2.26 -25.31 -14.00
N PRO A 353 1.62 -24.86 -12.91
CA PRO A 353 0.67 -23.77 -12.97
C PRO A 353 1.37 -22.45 -13.33
N LEU A 354 0.72 -21.62 -14.15
CA LEU A 354 1.12 -20.25 -14.38
C LEU A 354 0.67 -19.36 -13.21
N PRO A 355 1.40 -18.27 -12.88
CA PRO A 355 1.01 -17.36 -11.80
C PRO A 355 -0.43 -16.83 -11.92
N GLN A 356 -0.87 -16.46 -13.13
CA GLN A 356 -2.22 -16.00 -13.40
C GLN A 356 -3.29 -17.07 -13.18
N GLU A 357 -2.97 -18.36 -13.40
CA GLU A 357 -3.87 -19.47 -13.13
C GLU A 357 -4.07 -19.68 -11.63
N VAL A 358 -2.98 -19.56 -10.85
CA VAL A 358 -3.05 -19.61 -9.37
C VAL A 358 -3.95 -18.51 -8.83
N ILE A 359 -3.81 -17.30 -9.37
CA ILE A 359 -4.60 -16.14 -8.93
C ILE A 359 -6.07 -16.29 -9.37
N ALA A 360 -6.32 -16.82 -10.57
CA ALA A 360 -7.68 -17.10 -11.05
C ALA A 360 -8.38 -18.15 -10.19
N GLU A 361 -7.69 -19.23 -9.80
CA GLU A 361 -8.23 -20.24 -8.92
C GLU A 361 -8.50 -19.67 -7.51
N LEU A 362 -7.60 -18.85 -6.98
CA LEU A 362 -7.82 -18.16 -5.71
C LEU A 362 -9.05 -17.25 -5.78
N ASN A 363 -9.22 -16.48 -6.87
CA ASN A 363 -10.42 -15.68 -7.12
C ASN A 363 -11.69 -16.54 -7.08
N HIS A 364 -11.68 -17.66 -7.83
CA HIS A 364 -12.83 -18.57 -7.92
C HIS A 364 -13.24 -19.10 -6.54
N GLN A 365 -12.29 -19.60 -5.76
CA GLN A 365 -12.59 -20.18 -4.45
C GLN A 365 -12.93 -19.16 -3.38
N THR A 366 -12.48 -17.91 -3.52
CA THR A 366 -12.79 -16.83 -2.57
C THR A 366 -13.99 -15.97 -2.97
N ALA A 367 -14.55 -16.16 -4.16
CA ALA A 367 -15.65 -15.33 -4.68
C ALA A 367 -16.93 -15.40 -3.85
N SER A 368 -17.21 -16.57 -3.27
CA SER A 368 -18.42 -16.83 -2.47
C SER A 368 -18.21 -16.68 -0.95
N MET A 369 -17.01 -16.28 -0.51
CA MET A 369 -16.74 -16.10 0.92
C MET A 369 -17.55 -14.94 1.48
N ARG A 370 -18.16 -15.17 2.64
CA ARG A 370 -18.97 -14.16 3.34
C ARG A 370 -18.13 -12.99 3.82
N ASP A 371 -16.95 -13.31 4.37
CA ASP A 371 -16.03 -12.31 4.91
C ASP A 371 -15.06 -11.84 3.82
N PRO A 372 -14.71 -10.55 3.80
CA PRO A 372 -13.78 -10.01 2.82
C PRO A 372 -12.41 -10.70 2.88
N VAL A 373 -11.81 -10.90 1.70
CA VAL A 373 -10.47 -11.45 1.58
C VAL A 373 -9.46 -10.31 1.56
N THR A 374 -8.44 -10.40 2.40
CA THR A 374 -7.28 -9.51 2.39
C THR A 374 -6.12 -10.22 1.71
N ILE A 375 -5.57 -9.62 0.68
CA ILE A 375 -4.37 -10.10 0.00
C ILE A 375 -3.19 -9.23 0.43
N ALA A 376 -2.21 -9.83 1.09
CA ALA A 376 -0.91 -9.21 1.31
C ALA A 376 0.09 -9.72 0.28
N THR A 377 0.99 -8.88 -0.20
CA THR A 377 2.04 -9.34 -1.12
C THR A 377 3.41 -8.89 -0.67
N GLY A 378 4.43 -9.73 -0.92
CA GLY A 378 5.80 -9.27 -1.02
C GLY A 378 6.02 -8.42 -2.27
N VAL A 379 7.28 -8.16 -2.62
CA VAL A 379 7.64 -7.31 -3.77
C VAL A 379 8.39 -8.13 -4.81
N GLY A 380 7.89 -8.07 -6.06
CA GLY A 380 8.43 -8.81 -7.21
C GLY A 380 7.37 -9.04 -8.29
N GLN A 381 7.63 -10.00 -9.20
CA GLN A 381 6.67 -10.35 -10.26
C GLN A 381 5.33 -10.82 -9.69
N HIS A 382 5.35 -11.59 -8.59
CA HIS A 382 4.14 -12.07 -7.89
C HIS A 382 3.21 -10.92 -7.46
N GLN A 383 3.77 -9.79 -7.03
CA GLN A 383 3.02 -8.57 -6.72
C GLN A 383 2.30 -8.04 -7.97
N MET A 384 3.00 -7.99 -9.10
CA MET A 384 2.45 -7.47 -10.35
C MET A 384 1.39 -8.39 -10.95
N TRP A 385 1.60 -9.71 -10.93
CA TRP A 385 0.57 -10.67 -11.33
C TRP A 385 -0.68 -10.57 -10.46
N THR A 386 -0.49 -10.49 -9.13
CA THR A 386 -1.60 -10.30 -8.19
C THR A 386 -2.35 -9.00 -8.46
N ALA A 387 -1.63 -7.89 -8.65
CA ALA A 387 -2.24 -6.60 -8.96
C ALA A 387 -3.10 -6.62 -10.25
N LYS A 388 -2.66 -7.37 -11.26
CA LYS A 388 -3.33 -7.43 -12.57
C LYS A 388 -4.48 -8.43 -12.62
N HIS A 389 -4.34 -9.58 -11.98
CA HIS A 389 -5.21 -10.74 -12.21
C HIS A 389 -6.12 -11.08 -11.03
N PHE A 390 -5.95 -10.45 -9.86
CA PHE A 390 -6.90 -10.61 -8.77
C PHE A 390 -8.13 -9.75 -9.00
N ASP A 391 -9.33 -10.29 -8.70
CA ASP A 391 -10.60 -9.58 -8.83
C ASP A 391 -10.77 -8.55 -7.72
N TRP A 392 -10.22 -7.38 -7.93
CA TRP A 392 -10.34 -6.26 -7.01
C TRP A 392 -11.77 -5.72 -7.02
N LYS A 393 -12.40 -5.75 -5.85
CA LYS A 393 -13.75 -5.24 -5.62
C LYS A 393 -13.76 -4.44 -4.34
N HIS A 394 -14.79 -3.66 -4.13
CA HIS A 394 -15.09 -3.09 -2.85
C HIS A 394 -15.06 -4.20 -1.77
N GLU A 395 -14.38 -3.94 -0.66
CA GLU A 395 -14.17 -4.88 0.45
C GLU A 395 -13.03 -5.91 0.28
N ARG A 396 -12.40 -6.05 -0.88
CA ARG A 396 -11.17 -6.81 -1.04
C ARG A 396 -9.96 -5.89 -0.89
N PHE A 397 -9.13 -6.15 0.11
CA PHE A 397 -8.03 -5.25 0.48
C PHE A 397 -6.71 -5.75 -0.07
N LEU A 398 -5.98 -4.87 -0.74
CA LEU A 398 -4.56 -5.08 -1.06
C LEU A 398 -3.69 -4.44 0.01
N VAL A 399 -2.80 -5.23 0.58
CA VAL A 399 -1.77 -4.80 1.53
C VAL A 399 -0.41 -5.11 0.93
N THR A 400 0.30 -4.07 0.49
CA THR A 400 1.55 -4.22 -0.25
C THR A 400 2.43 -2.99 -0.06
N SER A 401 3.75 -3.13 -0.18
CA SER A 401 4.69 -2.02 -0.25
C SER A 401 4.68 -1.45 -1.66
N GLY A 402 4.14 -0.25 -1.82
CA GLY A 402 3.98 0.39 -3.13
C GLY A 402 4.98 1.50 -3.40
N GLY A 403 5.32 2.29 -2.37
CA GLY A 403 6.17 3.46 -2.49
C GLY A 403 7.67 3.16 -2.35
N LEU A 404 8.03 2.27 -1.44
CA LEU A 404 9.43 1.86 -1.23
C LEU A 404 9.76 0.57 -2.00
N GLY A 405 8.81 -0.38 -2.06
CA GLY A 405 9.02 -1.66 -2.71
C GLY A 405 9.86 -2.62 -1.87
N THR A 406 9.53 -2.78 -0.61
CA THR A 406 10.29 -3.55 0.37
C THR A 406 10.03 -5.05 0.20
N MET A 407 11.02 -5.81 -0.26
CA MET A 407 10.98 -7.28 -0.20
C MET A 407 10.95 -7.73 1.27
N GLY A 408 10.24 -8.84 1.56
CA GLY A 408 10.00 -9.31 2.92
C GLY A 408 8.82 -8.63 3.63
N TYR A 409 8.10 -7.72 2.97
CA TYR A 409 6.92 -7.04 3.51
C TYR A 409 5.72 -7.99 3.70
N GLY A 410 5.53 -8.95 2.78
CA GLY A 410 4.28 -9.70 2.59
C GLY A 410 3.79 -10.45 3.83
N LEU A 411 4.62 -11.36 4.36
CA LEU A 411 4.24 -12.20 5.50
C LEU A 411 3.96 -11.39 6.79
N PRO A 412 4.86 -10.50 7.26
CA PRO A 412 4.57 -9.73 8.46
C PRO A 412 3.35 -8.82 8.29
N ALA A 413 3.15 -8.19 7.13
CA ALA A 413 1.95 -7.38 6.87
C ALA A 413 0.66 -8.22 6.85
N ALA A 414 0.72 -9.47 6.38
CA ALA A 414 -0.40 -10.42 6.48
C ALA A 414 -0.74 -10.76 7.93
N ILE A 415 0.27 -10.97 8.78
CA ILE A 415 0.09 -11.21 10.23
C ILE A 415 -0.63 -10.01 10.86
N GLY A 416 -0.15 -8.79 10.62
CA GLY A 416 -0.77 -7.57 11.10
C GLY A 416 -2.21 -7.39 10.61
N SER A 417 -2.47 -7.71 9.34
CA SER A 417 -3.82 -7.66 8.75
C SER A 417 -4.78 -8.66 9.39
N LYS A 418 -4.31 -9.87 9.66
CA LYS A 418 -5.10 -10.91 10.32
C LYS A 418 -5.40 -10.55 11.77
N THR A 419 -4.44 -9.94 12.46
CA THR A 419 -4.62 -9.42 13.84
C THR A 419 -5.65 -8.28 13.86
N ALA A 420 -5.64 -7.41 12.87
CA ALA A 420 -6.60 -6.30 12.75
C ALA A 420 -8.05 -6.77 12.52
N ARG A 421 -8.22 -7.85 11.78
CA ARG A 421 -9.54 -8.45 11.46
C ARG A 421 -9.46 -9.97 11.54
N PRO A 422 -9.59 -10.55 12.73
CA PRO A 422 -9.44 -12.00 12.95
C PRO A 422 -10.41 -12.87 12.16
N SER A 423 -11.60 -12.38 11.82
CA SER A 423 -12.60 -13.11 11.01
C SER A 423 -12.23 -13.17 9.52
N ASN A 424 -11.48 -12.18 9.00
CA ASN A 424 -11.16 -12.13 7.57
C ASN A 424 -10.23 -13.29 7.15
N GLN A 425 -10.42 -13.79 5.94
CA GLN A 425 -9.42 -14.61 5.28
C GLN A 425 -8.26 -13.72 4.83
N VAL A 426 -7.05 -14.00 5.30
CA VAL A 426 -5.84 -13.27 4.90
C VAL A 426 -4.90 -14.22 4.19
N VAL A 427 -4.57 -13.87 2.94
CA VAL A 427 -3.65 -14.65 2.09
C VAL A 427 -2.45 -13.77 1.76
N CYS A 428 -1.26 -14.24 2.12
CA CYS A 428 0.00 -13.68 1.68
C CYS A 428 0.41 -14.35 0.37
N ILE A 429 0.60 -13.59 -0.70
CA ILE A 429 1.18 -14.06 -1.95
C ILE A 429 2.59 -13.50 -2.05
N ASP A 430 3.60 -14.34 -1.97
CA ASP A 430 4.99 -13.92 -1.98
C ASP A 430 5.81 -14.70 -3.00
N GLY A 431 6.94 -14.15 -3.41
CA GLY A 431 7.97 -14.86 -4.15
C GLY A 431 8.94 -15.54 -3.19
N ASP A 432 9.59 -16.59 -3.65
CA ASP A 432 10.59 -17.35 -2.89
C ASP A 432 11.67 -16.46 -2.26
N ALA A 433 12.25 -15.55 -3.05
CA ALA A 433 13.29 -14.63 -2.59
C ALA A 433 12.77 -13.61 -1.55
N SER A 434 11.61 -13.03 -1.79
CA SER A 434 11.02 -12.02 -0.89
C SER A 434 10.59 -12.67 0.44
N PHE A 435 9.98 -13.85 0.39
CA PHE A 435 9.61 -14.62 1.58
C PHE A 435 10.83 -14.95 2.46
N CYS A 436 11.97 -15.33 1.86
CA CYS A 436 13.19 -15.66 2.60
C CYS A 436 13.72 -14.49 3.44
N MET A 437 13.33 -13.24 3.16
CA MET A 437 13.79 -12.05 3.92
C MET A 437 13.05 -11.84 5.25
N SER A 438 11.93 -12.55 5.47
CA SER A 438 11.11 -12.44 6.70
C SER A 438 10.44 -13.75 7.09
N MET A 439 10.98 -14.88 6.62
CA MET A 439 10.40 -16.21 6.83
C MET A 439 10.28 -16.59 8.31
N GLU A 440 11.12 -16.04 9.17
CA GLU A 440 11.09 -16.24 10.64
C GLU A 440 9.76 -15.81 11.26
N GLU A 441 9.06 -14.88 10.63
CA GLU A 441 7.75 -14.42 11.11
C GLU A 441 6.64 -15.47 10.93
N LEU A 442 6.91 -16.55 10.18
CA LEU A 442 6.02 -17.70 10.16
C LEU A 442 5.94 -18.37 11.54
N LEU A 443 7.06 -18.38 12.27
CA LEU A 443 7.08 -18.83 13.67
C LEU A 443 6.29 -17.87 14.58
N THR A 444 6.37 -16.57 14.36
CA THR A 444 5.52 -15.58 15.04
C THR A 444 4.03 -15.88 14.83
N ALA A 445 3.61 -16.12 13.59
CA ALA A 445 2.23 -16.47 13.29
C ALA A 445 1.76 -17.72 14.04
N SER A 446 2.59 -18.76 14.05
CA SER A 446 2.32 -20.02 14.76
C SER A 446 2.23 -19.84 16.28
N GLN A 447 3.20 -19.16 16.88
CA GLN A 447 3.27 -18.94 18.34
C GLN A 447 2.08 -18.14 18.88
N HIS A 448 1.60 -17.17 18.10
CA HIS A 448 0.47 -16.32 18.47
C HIS A 448 -0.88 -16.80 17.92
N GLY A 449 -0.93 -17.96 17.27
CA GLY A 449 -2.17 -18.52 16.73
C GLY A 449 -2.79 -17.67 15.61
N VAL A 450 -1.97 -16.89 14.88
CA VAL A 450 -2.43 -16.01 13.79
C VAL A 450 -2.57 -16.84 12.50
N ALA A 451 -3.80 -17.12 12.11
CA ALA A 451 -4.12 -18.00 10.98
C ALA A 451 -3.95 -17.33 9.61
N VAL A 452 -2.72 -17.00 9.24
CA VAL A 452 -2.38 -16.50 7.89
C VAL A 452 -2.18 -17.65 6.91
N LYS A 453 -2.54 -17.44 5.65
CA LYS A 453 -2.33 -18.37 4.53
C LYS A 453 -1.25 -17.82 3.63
N VAL A 454 -0.20 -18.59 3.38
CA VAL A 454 0.94 -18.15 2.57
C VAL A 454 0.99 -18.96 1.29
N ILE A 455 1.03 -18.30 0.15
CA ILE A 455 1.33 -18.88 -1.16
C ILE A 455 2.70 -18.36 -1.58
N ILE A 456 3.66 -19.25 -1.78
CA ILE A 456 4.97 -18.91 -2.30
C ILE A 456 5.01 -19.28 -3.79
N PHE A 457 5.25 -18.31 -4.65
CA PHE A 457 5.60 -18.55 -6.05
C PHE A 457 7.10 -18.85 -6.11
N ASN A 458 7.42 -20.13 -6.29
CA ASN A 458 8.79 -20.63 -6.36
C ASN A 458 9.18 -20.93 -7.81
N ASN A 459 9.96 -20.03 -8.39
CA ASN A 459 10.65 -20.22 -9.68
C ASN A 459 12.17 -20.31 -9.52
N GLN A 460 12.69 -20.38 -8.30
CA GLN A 460 14.12 -20.41 -7.96
C GLN A 460 14.88 -19.16 -8.47
N GLU A 461 14.19 -18.02 -8.53
CA GLU A 461 14.74 -16.82 -9.15
C GLU A 461 14.16 -15.54 -8.56
N GLN A 462 14.99 -14.50 -8.47
CA GLN A 462 14.49 -13.13 -8.32
C GLN A 462 13.95 -12.65 -9.68
N GLY A 463 12.78 -13.17 -10.07
CA GLY A 463 12.26 -13.07 -11.43
C GLY A 463 12.13 -11.64 -11.95
N MET A 464 11.82 -10.65 -11.10
CA MET A 464 11.80 -9.24 -11.52
C MET A 464 13.19 -8.73 -11.90
N ILE A 465 14.24 -9.17 -11.18
CA ILE A 465 15.64 -8.78 -11.48
C ILE A 465 16.09 -9.45 -12.77
N SER A 466 15.82 -10.75 -12.94
CA SER A 466 16.08 -11.47 -14.19
C SER A 466 15.42 -10.83 -15.38
N GLN A 467 14.13 -10.48 -15.26
CA GLN A 467 13.39 -9.81 -16.33
C GLN A 467 14.05 -8.47 -16.70
N LEU A 468 14.40 -7.63 -15.72
CA LEU A 468 15.06 -6.35 -15.97
C LEU A 468 16.44 -6.52 -16.60
N GLN A 469 17.21 -7.55 -16.18
CA GLN A 469 18.51 -7.86 -16.77
C GLN A 469 18.35 -8.42 -18.20
N HIS A 470 17.34 -9.23 -18.45
CA HIS A 470 17.04 -9.75 -19.79
C HIS A 470 16.74 -8.60 -20.74
N GLU A 471 15.84 -7.69 -20.37
CA GLU A 471 15.37 -6.59 -21.22
C GLU A 471 16.40 -5.47 -21.38
N GLY A 472 17.07 -5.09 -20.29
CA GLY A 472 17.98 -3.95 -20.25
C GLY A 472 19.41 -4.27 -20.65
N TYR A 473 19.85 -5.51 -20.47
CA TYR A 473 21.24 -5.91 -20.62
C TYR A 473 21.45 -7.09 -21.56
N GLY A 474 20.50 -7.33 -22.47
CA GLY A 474 20.62 -8.36 -23.51
C GLY A 474 20.76 -9.79 -22.97
N GLY A 475 20.01 -10.12 -21.95
CA GLY A 475 19.97 -11.47 -21.36
C GLY A 475 21.19 -11.82 -20.48
N ARG A 476 22.02 -10.87 -20.10
CA ARG A 476 23.14 -11.09 -19.17
C ARG A 476 22.61 -11.13 -17.72
N ILE A 477 22.13 -12.29 -17.31
CA ILE A 477 21.57 -12.54 -15.97
C ILE A 477 22.71 -12.83 -15.00
N CYS A 478 22.74 -12.11 -13.87
CA CYS A 478 23.78 -12.24 -12.86
C CYS A 478 23.16 -12.18 -11.45
N TYR A 479 23.44 -13.18 -10.62
CA TYR A 479 23.00 -13.29 -9.22
C TYR A 479 21.47 -13.19 -9.00
N ALA A 480 20.66 -13.54 -10.00
CA ALA A 480 19.20 -13.57 -9.86
C ALA A 480 18.66 -14.96 -9.52
N GLN A 481 19.41 -16.01 -9.81
CA GLN A 481 19.04 -17.38 -9.47
C GLN A 481 19.26 -17.67 -7.98
N GLN A 482 18.40 -18.54 -7.43
CA GLN A 482 18.39 -18.89 -6.00
C GLN A 482 18.40 -20.40 -5.79
N ASP A 483 19.13 -20.83 -4.77
CA ASP A 483 19.05 -22.20 -4.24
C ASP A 483 18.15 -22.16 -2.98
N ASN A 484 16.89 -22.47 -3.16
CA ASN A 484 15.86 -22.30 -2.15
C ASN A 484 15.85 -23.45 -1.12
N PRO A 485 15.49 -23.16 0.14
CA PRO A 485 15.21 -24.21 1.11
C PRO A 485 13.96 -25.01 0.73
N ASP A 486 13.79 -26.20 1.33
CA ASP A 486 12.51 -26.90 1.27
C ASP A 486 11.48 -26.15 2.13
N PHE A 487 10.66 -25.30 1.51
CA PHE A 487 9.68 -24.46 2.19
C PHE A 487 8.62 -25.26 2.95
N VAL A 488 8.29 -26.48 2.50
CA VAL A 488 7.34 -27.36 3.21
C VAL A 488 7.93 -27.86 4.51
N ARG A 489 9.21 -28.29 4.50
CA ARG A 489 9.91 -28.68 5.73
C ARG A 489 10.14 -27.50 6.66
N LEU A 490 10.48 -26.34 6.11
CA LEU A 490 10.61 -25.08 6.84
C LEU A 490 9.31 -24.76 7.59
N ALA A 491 8.17 -24.75 6.92
CA ALA A 491 6.87 -24.51 7.54
C ALA A 491 6.59 -25.46 8.70
N ARG A 492 6.84 -26.76 8.50
CA ARG A 492 6.65 -27.78 9.53
C ARG A 492 7.58 -27.58 10.73
N SER A 493 8.83 -27.16 10.51
CA SER A 493 9.76 -26.84 11.60
C SER A 493 9.33 -25.64 12.45
N MET A 494 8.50 -24.76 11.88
CA MET A 494 7.89 -23.60 12.54
C MET A 494 6.46 -23.87 13.04
N ASN A 495 6.07 -25.15 13.20
CA ASN A 495 4.74 -25.60 13.63
C ASN A 495 3.58 -25.13 12.75
N CYS A 496 3.84 -24.92 11.47
CA CYS A 496 2.85 -24.57 10.46
C CYS A 496 2.58 -25.77 9.55
N GLN A 497 1.39 -25.82 8.97
CA GLN A 497 1.09 -26.78 7.93
C GLN A 497 1.77 -26.35 6.62
N GLY A 498 2.35 -27.33 5.90
CA GLY A 498 3.04 -27.08 4.63
C GLY A 498 2.66 -28.11 3.57
N ARG A 499 2.35 -27.62 2.36
CA ARG A 499 2.07 -28.44 1.16
C ARG A 499 2.78 -27.83 -0.05
N ARG A 500 3.08 -28.68 -1.06
CA ARG A 500 3.66 -28.26 -2.35
C ARG A 500 2.70 -28.66 -3.47
N CYS A 501 2.50 -27.75 -4.42
CA CYS A 501 1.79 -28.00 -5.67
C CYS A 501 2.82 -28.11 -6.81
N PHE A 502 2.85 -29.25 -7.47
CA PHE A 502 3.76 -29.54 -8.58
C PHE A 502 3.11 -29.34 -9.93
N PHE A 503 1.85 -29.74 -10.06
CA PHE A 503 1.15 -29.82 -11.33
C PHE A 503 -0.10 -28.96 -11.33
N LYS A 504 -0.46 -28.48 -12.52
CA LYS A 504 -1.63 -27.65 -12.73
C LYS A 504 -2.94 -28.34 -12.32
N GLU A 505 -3.03 -29.65 -12.53
CA GLU A 505 -4.20 -30.44 -12.19
C GLU A 505 -4.48 -30.47 -10.68
N ASP A 506 -3.44 -30.34 -9.87
CA ASP A 506 -3.54 -30.36 -8.40
C ASP A 506 -3.94 -28.99 -7.82
N LEU A 507 -3.87 -27.92 -8.63
CA LEU A 507 -4.06 -26.53 -8.19
C LEU A 507 -5.35 -26.30 -7.41
N PRO A 508 -6.55 -26.73 -7.88
CA PRO A 508 -7.80 -26.50 -7.15
C PRO A 508 -7.79 -27.13 -5.76
N GLY A 509 -7.33 -28.37 -5.65
CA GLY A 509 -7.24 -29.08 -4.38
C GLY A 509 -6.18 -28.53 -3.44
N CYS A 510 -5.12 -27.90 -3.96
CA CYS A 510 -4.09 -27.26 -3.17
C CYS A 510 -4.58 -25.93 -2.58
N ILE A 511 -5.27 -25.11 -3.37
CA ILE A 511 -5.87 -23.85 -2.89
C ILE A 511 -6.98 -24.13 -1.87
N GLU A 512 -7.86 -25.10 -2.14
CA GLU A 512 -8.91 -25.50 -1.19
C GLU A 512 -8.31 -25.95 0.16
N TRP A 513 -7.28 -26.79 0.10
CA TRP A 513 -6.56 -27.23 1.30
C TRP A 513 -6.02 -26.03 2.09
N LEU A 514 -5.33 -25.09 1.42
CA LEU A 514 -4.76 -23.92 2.08
C LEU A 514 -5.82 -23.08 2.79
N LEU A 515 -6.93 -22.79 2.10
CA LEU A 515 -8.00 -21.95 2.63
C LEU A 515 -8.76 -22.61 3.80
N ARG A 516 -8.80 -23.94 3.86
CA ARG A 516 -9.46 -24.73 4.92
C ARG A 516 -8.56 -25.09 6.10
N CYS A 517 -7.24 -24.94 5.97
CA CYS A 517 -6.33 -25.24 7.07
C CYS A 517 -6.67 -24.45 8.34
N ASP A 518 -6.62 -25.11 9.48
CA ASP A 518 -6.61 -24.42 10.77
C ASP A 518 -5.21 -23.84 11.03
N GLY A 519 -5.16 -22.62 11.60
CA GLY A 519 -3.90 -21.93 11.90
C GLY A 519 -3.15 -21.42 10.67
N ALA A 520 -1.86 -21.15 10.87
CA ALA A 520 -0.96 -20.70 9.82
C ALA A 520 -0.60 -21.87 8.88
N ALA A 521 -0.63 -21.62 7.57
CA ALA A 521 -0.35 -22.63 6.56
C ALA A 521 0.39 -22.04 5.35
N LEU A 522 1.29 -22.83 4.76
CA LEU A 522 2.12 -22.47 3.62
C LEU A 522 1.89 -23.43 2.46
N LEU A 523 1.59 -22.89 1.30
CA LEU A 523 1.49 -23.57 0.03
C LEU A 523 2.61 -23.10 -0.90
N GLU A 524 3.54 -23.99 -1.19
CA GLU A 524 4.57 -23.74 -2.18
C GLU A 524 4.06 -24.11 -3.56
N MET A 525 4.04 -23.15 -4.47
CA MET A 525 3.67 -23.31 -5.87
C MET A 525 4.92 -23.33 -6.73
N LEU A 526 5.25 -24.47 -7.32
CA LEU A 526 6.29 -24.53 -8.34
C LEU A 526 5.72 -23.99 -9.64
N ILE A 527 6.08 -22.76 -9.97
CA ILE A 527 5.60 -22.08 -11.18
C ILE A 527 6.59 -22.21 -12.34
N GLU A 528 6.16 -21.84 -13.54
CA GLU A 528 7.02 -21.80 -14.72
C GLU A 528 8.05 -20.68 -14.61
N GLU A 529 9.31 -20.95 -15.01
CA GLU A 529 10.45 -20.04 -14.82
C GLU A 529 10.47 -18.86 -15.83
N THR A 530 9.77 -18.97 -16.95
CA THR A 530 9.91 -18.04 -18.09
C THR A 530 8.82 -16.97 -18.19
N GLU A 531 7.85 -16.96 -17.28
CA GLU A 531 6.78 -15.98 -17.31
C GLU A 531 7.28 -14.55 -16.97
N MET A 532 7.10 -13.65 -17.92
CA MET A 532 7.44 -12.24 -17.75
C MET A 532 6.19 -11.36 -17.62
N VAL A 533 6.30 -10.33 -16.78
CA VAL A 533 5.21 -9.36 -16.60
C VAL A 533 5.29 -8.31 -17.72
N PRO A 534 4.20 -8.03 -18.47
CA PRO A 534 4.19 -6.90 -19.41
C PRO A 534 4.57 -5.59 -18.73
N ILE A 535 5.49 -4.83 -19.34
CA ILE A 535 6.14 -3.68 -18.72
C ILE A 535 6.23 -2.50 -19.71
N VAL A 536 6.17 -1.29 -19.19
CA VAL A 536 6.66 -0.08 -19.87
C VAL A 536 8.15 0.03 -19.61
N PRO A 537 9.01 0.00 -20.64
CA PRO A 537 10.46 0.12 -20.45
C PRO A 537 10.85 1.42 -19.72
N SER A 538 11.91 1.37 -18.93
CA SER A 538 12.39 2.54 -18.20
C SER A 538 12.62 3.73 -19.12
N GLY A 539 12.15 4.90 -18.70
CA GLY A 539 12.29 6.15 -19.47
C GLY A 539 11.37 6.28 -20.69
N GLN A 540 10.42 5.35 -20.88
CA GLN A 540 9.41 5.42 -21.94
C GLN A 540 8.05 5.90 -21.39
N SER A 541 7.19 6.37 -22.32
CA SER A 541 5.81 6.74 -22.01
C SER A 541 4.91 5.51 -21.87
N LEU A 542 3.76 5.66 -21.19
CA LEU A 542 2.88 4.55 -20.83
C LEU A 542 2.32 3.76 -22.02
N ASP A 543 2.26 4.35 -23.20
CA ASP A 543 1.83 3.72 -24.45
C ASP A 543 2.92 2.89 -25.14
N CYS A 544 4.16 2.91 -24.64
CA CYS A 544 5.27 2.11 -25.16
C CYS A 544 5.41 0.76 -24.46
N MET A 545 4.28 0.10 -24.13
CA MET A 545 4.30 -1.21 -23.44
C MET A 545 4.92 -2.31 -24.30
N LYS A 546 5.73 -3.15 -23.65
CA LYS A 546 6.19 -4.43 -24.21
C LYS A 546 5.31 -5.56 -23.67
N PHE A 547 4.94 -6.44 -24.57
CA PHE A 547 4.22 -7.69 -24.30
C PHE A 547 5.18 -8.85 -24.56
N HIS A 548 5.18 -9.86 -23.72
CA HIS A 548 6.03 -11.05 -23.81
C HIS A 548 5.22 -12.26 -24.23
#